data_cb1344ef726a43e2441cb98b016e8b88
#
_entry.id   cb1344ef726a43e2441cb98b016e8b88
#
_cell.length_a   1.000
_cell.length_b   1.000
_cell.length_c   1.000
_cell.angle_alpha   90.00
_cell.angle_beta   90.00
_cell.angle_gamma   90.00
#
_symmetry.space_group_name_H-M   'P 1'
#
loop_
_entity.id
_entity.type
_entity.pdbx_description
1 polymer ?
#
loop_
_entity_poly.entity_id
_entity_poly.type
_entity_poly.pdbx_seq_one_letter_code
_entity_poly.pdbx_strand_id
1 'polypeptide(L)'
;MITVYTYLCFSIFGYYDPDKKKRCLRKQNVLMFVMHLTAFLVMYLEKKDTKILALYLMQVTLLGGTILLYSFIYPKVSRLVVNNMCMLLSIGFIMITRLNYDKAAKQYLIAAAGIVLCLVIPIIIRKVRFLSEWRILYGIVGIVSLAVVVVVGSVSYGAMLGFTVAGINIQPAELVKIVFILAGAATL
;
A
#
# COMPACT_ATOMS: atom_id res chain seq x y z
N MET A 1 -15.25 13.70 -4.11
CA MET A 1 -15.21 12.27 -3.80
C MET A 1 -14.27 11.93 -2.65
N ILE A 2 -13.01 12.37 -2.67
CA ILE A 2 -12.04 12.14 -1.59
C ILE A 2 -12.56 12.65 -0.25
N THR A 3 -13.09 13.86 -0.17
CA THR A 3 -13.67 14.44 1.06
C THR A 3 -14.77 13.57 1.66
N VAL A 4 -15.66 13.03 0.82
CA VAL A 4 -16.75 12.12 1.26
C VAL A 4 -16.17 10.81 1.76
N TYR A 5 -15.14 10.27 1.08
CA TYR A 5 -14.43 9.06 1.52
C TYR A 5 -13.79 9.27 2.90
N THR A 6 -13.08 10.38 3.09
CA THR A 6 -12.45 10.73 4.37
C THR A 6 -13.50 10.86 5.48
N TYR A 7 -14.61 11.53 5.21
CA TYR A 7 -15.73 11.61 6.16
C TYR A 7 -16.24 10.22 6.56
N LEU A 8 -16.41 9.31 5.61
CA LEU A 8 -16.83 7.93 5.89
C LEU A 8 -15.78 7.17 6.75
N CYS A 9 -14.48 7.44 6.58
CA CYS A 9 -13.44 6.84 7.41
C CYS A 9 -13.57 7.25 8.89
N PHE A 10 -13.83 8.51 9.16
CA PHE A 10 -14.02 8.98 10.53
C PHE A 10 -15.38 8.56 11.12
N SER A 11 -16.44 8.53 10.33
CA SER A 11 -17.78 8.14 10.77
C SER A 11 -17.85 6.70 11.31
N ILE A 12 -16.96 5.80 10.88
CA ILE A 12 -16.92 4.41 11.36
C ILE A 12 -16.68 4.33 12.86
N PHE A 13 -15.88 5.23 13.42
CA PHE A 13 -15.57 5.25 14.86
C PHE A 13 -16.77 5.65 15.72
N GLY A 14 -17.73 6.39 15.18
CA GLY A 14 -18.96 6.77 15.87
C GLY A 14 -20.08 5.72 15.85
N TYR A 15 -19.94 4.65 15.06
CA TYR A 15 -20.97 3.61 14.99
C TYR A 15 -20.67 2.47 15.96
N TYR A 16 -21.61 2.17 16.85
CA TYR A 16 -21.58 0.97 17.71
C TYR A 16 -22.16 -0.26 17.00
N ASP A 17 -23.16 -0.04 16.14
CA ASP A 17 -23.86 -1.10 15.40
C ASP A 17 -22.97 -1.72 14.31
N PRO A 18 -22.74 -3.07 14.32
CA PRO A 18 -21.92 -3.74 13.35
C PRO A 18 -22.46 -3.66 11.93
N ASP A 19 -23.77 -3.59 11.74
CA ASP A 19 -24.38 -3.50 10.40
C ASP A 19 -24.20 -2.11 9.79
N LYS A 20 -24.24 -1.07 10.60
CA LYS A 20 -23.91 0.29 10.16
C LYS A 20 -22.43 0.39 9.76
N LYS A 21 -21.52 -0.23 10.52
CA LYS A 21 -20.08 -0.32 10.16
C LYS A 21 -19.89 -1.02 8.82
N LYS A 22 -20.53 -2.16 8.60
CA LYS A 22 -20.44 -2.89 7.33
C LYS A 22 -20.95 -2.07 6.15
N ARG A 23 -22.09 -1.37 6.32
CA ARG A 23 -22.62 -0.48 5.28
C ARG A 23 -21.68 0.67 4.96
N CYS A 24 -21.08 1.28 5.97
CA CYS A 24 -20.12 2.36 5.79
C CYS A 24 -18.88 1.89 5.01
N LEU A 25 -18.30 0.73 5.38
CA LEU A 25 -17.18 0.11 4.68
C LEU A 25 -17.50 -0.23 3.22
N ARG A 26 -18.73 -0.71 2.95
CA ARG A 26 -19.17 -0.97 1.57
C ARG A 26 -19.28 0.32 0.76
N LYS A 27 -19.82 1.40 1.36
CA LYS A 27 -19.89 2.71 0.70
C LYS A 27 -18.49 3.25 0.35
N GLN A 28 -17.49 3.06 1.23
CA GLN A 28 -16.10 3.41 0.94
C GLN A 28 -15.57 2.69 -0.30
N ASN A 29 -15.78 1.37 -0.40
CA ASN A 29 -15.33 0.60 -1.55
C ASN A 29 -16.01 1.04 -2.84
N VAL A 30 -17.33 1.24 -2.80
CA VAL A 30 -18.08 1.75 -3.97
C VAL A 30 -17.54 3.11 -4.41
N LEU A 31 -17.34 4.02 -3.46
CA LEU A 31 -16.83 5.36 -3.76
C LEU A 31 -15.42 5.33 -4.35
N MET A 32 -14.55 4.44 -3.86
CA MET A 32 -13.21 4.21 -4.41
C MET A 32 -13.27 3.73 -5.86
N PHE A 33 -14.08 2.71 -6.16
CA PHE A 33 -14.22 2.21 -7.53
C PHE A 33 -14.87 3.21 -8.47
N VAL A 34 -15.85 3.97 -8.02
CA VAL A 34 -16.48 5.05 -8.82
C VAL A 34 -15.44 6.14 -9.11
N MET A 35 -14.64 6.54 -8.13
CA MET A 35 -13.57 7.52 -8.34
C MET A 35 -12.53 7.00 -9.35
N HIS A 36 -12.13 5.74 -9.22
CA HIS A 36 -11.18 5.11 -10.13
C HIS A 36 -11.73 5.04 -11.57
N LEU A 37 -12.99 4.61 -11.71
CA LEU A 37 -13.67 4.57 -13.00
C LEU A 37 -13.78 5.95 -13.65
N THR A 38 -14.25 6.95 -12.91
CA THR A 38 -14.42 8.31 -13.46
C THR A 38 -13.10 8.92 -13.92
N ALA A 39 -12.01 8.71 -13.15
CA ALA A 39 -10.70 9.21 -13.52
C ALA A 39 -10.17 8.54 -14.80
N PHE A 40 -10.30 7.22 -14.94
CA PHE A 40 -9.90 6.50 -16.14
C PHE A 40 -10.78 6.79 -17.35
N LEU A 41 -12.07 7.01 -17.14
CA LEU A 41 -12.99 7.43 -18.20
C LEU A 41 -12.58 8.78 -18.78
N VAL A 42 -12.25 9.75 -17.93
CA VAL A 42 -11.78 11.07 -18.38
C VAL A 42 -10.47 10.93 -19.16
N MET A 43 -9.49 10.16 -18.66
CA MET A 43 -8.22 9.94 -19.37
C MET A 43 -8.42 9.24 -20.71
N TYR A 44 -9.36 8.29 -20.78
CA TYR A 44 -9.68 7.60 -22.03
C TYR A 44 -10.34 8.54 -23.06
N LEU A 45 -11.28 9.39 -22.63
CA LEU A 45 -11.93 10.37 -23.50
C LEU A 45 -10.94 11.42 -24.04
N GLU A 46 -9.96 11.81 -23.24
CA GLU A 46 -8.92 12.77 -23.61
C GLU A 46 -7.92 12.18 -24.62
N LYS A 47 -7.39 10.98 -24.36
CA LYS A 47 -6.31 10.37 -25.15
C LYS A 47 -6.80 9.42 -26.24
N LYS A 48 -8.03 8.89 -26.13
CA LYS A 48 -8.64 7.87 -27.03
C LYS A 48 -7.76 6.63 -27.25
N ASP A 49 -6.93 6.27 -26.26
CA ASP A 49 -6.01 5.14 -26.31
C ASP A 49 -6.61 3.93 -25.54
N THR A 50 -6.84 2.83 -26.26
CA THR A 50 -7.37 1.58 -25.69
C THR A 50 -6.45 0.94 -24.65
N LYS A 51 -5.15 1.24 -24.65
CA LYS A 51 -4.21 0.78 -23.64
C LYS A 51 -4.57 1.27 -22.24
N ILE A 52 -5.16 2.47 -22.13
CA ILE A 52 -5.64 3.01 -20.84
C ILE A 52 -6.76 2.14 -20.26
N LEU A 53 -7.66 1.65 -21.12
CA LEU A 53 -8.75 0.78 -20.69
C LEU A 53 -8.24 -0.60 -20.21
N ALA A 54 -7.26 -1.17 -20.92
CA ALA A 54 -6.62 -2.41 -20.49
C ALA A 54 -5.95 -2.25 -19.11
N LEU A 55 -5.21 -1.16 -18.89
CA LEU A 55 -4.58 -0.86 -17.62
C LEU A 55 -5.61 -0.64 -16.51
N TYR A 56 -6.73 0.03 -16.80
CA TYR A 56 -7.86 0.16 -15.88
C TYR A 56 -8.38 -1.20 -15.40
N LEU A 57 -8.66 -2.12 -16.33
CA LEU A 57 -9.15 -3.45 -15.98
C LEU A 57 -8.17 -4.23 -15.10
N MET A 58 -6.88 -4.16 -15.42
CA MET A 58 -5.82 -4.78 -14.60
C MET A 58 -5.79 -4.21 -13.19
N GLN A 59 -5.90 -2.89 -13.04
CA GLN A 59 -5.87 -2.24 -11.74
C GLN A 59 -7.13 -2.51 -10.91
N VAL A 60 -8.30 -2.48 -11.53
CA VAL A 60 -9.57 -2.79 -10.86
C VAL A 60 -9.58 -4.23 -10.36
N THR A 61 -9.11 -5.20 -11.18
CA THR A 61 -9.00 -6.60 -10.75
C THR A 61 -8.02 -6.77 -9.59
N LEU A 62 -6.89 -6.05 -9.60
CA LEU A 62 -5.94 -6.07 -8.49
C LEU A 62 -6.56 -5.52 -7.20
N LEU A 63 -7.20 -4.35 -7.26
CA LEU A 63 -7.83 -3.72 -6.08
C LEU A 63 -8.98 -4.56 -5.53
N GLY A 64 -9.87 -5.04 -6.41
CA GLY A 64 -10.99 -5.90 -6.03
C GLY A 64 -10.51 -7.24 -5.48
N GLY A 65 -9.53 -7.86 -6.15
CA GLY A 65 -8.89 -9.09 -5.70
C GLY A 65 -8.23 -8.93 -4.34
N THR A 66 -7.57 -7.82 -4.09
CA THR A 66 -6.97 -7.51 -2.78
C THR A 66 -8.02 -7.48 -1.68
N ILE A 67 -9.12 -6.75 -1.85
CA ILE A 67 -10.20 -6.67 -0.87
C ILE A 67 -10.80 -8.05 -0.59
N LEU A 68 -11.02 -8.85 -1.64
CA LEU A 68 -11.58 -10.21 -1.53
C LEU A 68 -10.60 -11.15 -0.81
N LEU A 69 -9.32 -11.17 -1.21
CA LEU A 69 -8.29 -12.02 -0.61
C LEU A 69 -8.10 -11.73 0.87
N TYR A 70 -8.00 -10.45 1.25
CA TYR A 70 -7.91 -10.09 2.67
C TYR A 70 -9.16 -10.47 3.45
N SER A 71 -10.34 -10.34 2.87
CA SER A 71 -11.59 -10.76 3.53
C SER A 71 -11.67 -12.26 3.74
N PHE A 72 -11.07 -13.06 2.84
CA PHE A 72 -11.10 -14.51 2.88
C PHE A 72 -9.97 -15.09 3.76
N ILE A 73 -8.73 -14.64 3.54
CA ILE A 73 -7.54 -15.18 4.24
C ILE A 73 -7.46 -14.66 5.68
N TYR A 74 -7.84 -13.40 5.89
CA TYR A 74 -7.73 -12.71 7.19
C TYR A 74 -9.07 -12.13 7.66
N PRO A 75 -10.05 -12.95 8.07
CA PRO A 75 -11.38 -12.48 8.46
C PRO A 75 -11.37 -11.51 9.67
N LYS A 76 -10.31 -11.56 10.49
CA LYS A 76 -10.12 -10.69 11.68
C LYS A 76 -9.39 -9.39 11.37
N VAL A 77 -8.92 -9.16 10.13
CA VAL A 77 -8.22 -7.93 9.78
C VAL A 77 -9.16 -6.73 9.79
N SER A 78 -8.63 -5.57 10.14
CA SER A 78 -9.36 -4.32 10.05
C SER A 78 -9.67 -3.98 8.58
N ARG A 79 -10.93 -4.15 8.18
CA ARG A 79 -11.38 -3.82 6.80
C ARG A 79 -11.18 -2.34 6.45
N LEU A 80 -11.21 -1.46 7.46
CA LEU A 80 -10.93 -0.04 7.25
C LEU A 80 -9.50 0.19 6.75
N VAL A 81 -8.52 -0.51 7.33
CA VAL A 81 -7.11 -0.40 6.92
C VAL A 81 -6.92 -0.90 5.49
N VAL A 82 -7.53 -2.04 5.14
CA VAL A 82 -7.47 -2.60 3.78
C VAL A 82 -8.11 -1.66 2.76
N ASN A 83 -9.28 -1.09 3.07
CA ASN A 83 -9.96 -0.13 2.21
C ASN A 83 -9.11 1.12 1.98
N ASN A 84 -8.49 1.66 3.04
CA ASN A 84 -7.63 2.83 2.95
C ASN A 84 -6.36 2.55 2.14
N MET A 85 -5.75 1.37 2.30
CA MET A 85 -4.63 0.92 1.46
C MET A 85 -5.02 0.87 -0.01
N CYS A 86 -6.16 0.26 -0.33
CA CYS A 86 -6.66 0.19 -1.71
C CYS A 86 -7.01 1.57 -2.28
N MET A 87 -7.56 2.47 -1.45
CA MET A 87 -7.86 3.84 -1.86
C MET A 87 -6.59 4.62 -2.21
N LEU A 88 -5.54 4.52 -1.39
CA LEU A 88 -4.25 5.16 -1.65
C LEU A 88 -3.57 4.59 -2.91
N LEU A 89 -3.62 3.26 -3.10
CA LEU A 89 -3.14 2.62 -4.32
C LEU A 89 -3.92 3.11 -5.56
N SER A 90 -5.25 3.22 -5.46
CA SER A 90 -6.10 3.74 -6.54
C SER A 90 -5.69 5.15 -6.94
N ILE A 91 -5.48 6.05 -5.97
CA ILE A 91 -5.01 7.43 -6.23
C ILE A 91 -3.63 7.40 -6.89
N GLY A 92 -2.70 6.60 -6.38
CA GLY A 92 -1.37 6.44 -6.94
C GLY A 92 -1.40 5.96 -8.40
N PHE A 93 -2.21 4.97 -8.71
CA PHE A 93 -2.41 4.45 -10.06
C PHE A 93 -2.97 5.51 -11.01
N ILE A 94 -3.98 6.27 -10.60
CA ILE A 94 -4.56 7.37 -11.39
C ILE A 94 -3.49 8.40 -11.73
N MET A 95 -2.73 8.84 -10.72
CA MET A 95 -1.71 9.89 -10.90
C MET A 95 -0.58 9.45 -11.83
N ILE A 96 -0.06 8.24 -11.64
CA ILE A 96 1.05 7.73 -12.45
C ILE A 96 0.59 7.42 -13.88
N THR A 97 -0.61 6.88 -14.07
CA THR A 97 -1.17 6.61 -15.42
C THR A 97 -1.37 7.89 -16.21
N ARG A 98 -1.79 8.98 -15.53
CA ARG A 98 -1.93 10.28 -16.17
C ARG A 98 -0.59 10.83 -16.67
N LEU A 99 0.48 10.63 -15.90
CA LEU A 99 1.81 11.16 -16.21
C LEU A 99 2.54 10.32 -17.26
N ASN A 100 2.57 8.99 -17.09
CA ASN A 100 3.33 8.10 -17.97
C ASN A 100 2.80 6.68 -17.90
N TYR A 101 2.38 6.14 -19.04
CA TYR A 101 1.81 4.80 -19.17
C TYR A 101 2.81 3.70 -18.77
N ASP A 102 4.07 3.77 -19.23
CA ASP A 102 5.08 2.72 -18.96
C ASP A 102 5.45 2.66 -17.49
N LYS A 103 5.50 3.82 -16.83
CA LYS A 103 5.69 3.88 -15.38
C LYS A 103 4.49 3.31 -14.64
N ALA A 104 3.27 3.52 -15.14
CA ALA A 104 2.06 2.96 -14.53
C ALA A 104 2.03 1.42 -14.63
N ALA A 105 2.45 0.85 -15.76
CA ALA A 105 2.55 -0.60 -15.92
C ALA A 105 3.60 -1.21 -14.96
N LYS A 106 4.77 -0.57 -14.81
CA LYS A 106 5.78 -0.99 -13.82
C LYS A 106 5.25 -0.87 -12.39
N GLN A 107 4.57 0.22 -12.07
CA GLN A 107 3.97 0.43 -10.75
C GLN A 107 2.92 -0.64 -10.43
N TYR A 108 2.12 -1.05 -11.39
CA TYR A 108 1.17 -2.14 -11.25
C TYR A 108 1.87 -3.45 -10.81
N LEU A 109 2.96 -3.83 -11.48
CA LEU A 109 3.72 -5.03 -11.14
C LEU A 109 4.32 -4.96 -9.72
N ILE A 110 4.89 -3.81 -9.36
CA ILE A 110 5.45 -3.58 -8.02
C ILE A 110 4.35 -3.66 -6.96
N ALA A 111 3.19 -3.05 -7.21
CA ALA A 111 2.06 -3.09 -6.30
C ALA A 111 1.51 -4.52 -6.14
N ALA A 112 1.39 -5.28 -7.24
CA ALA A 112 0.96 -6.67 -7.20
C ALA A 112 1.93 -7.54 -6.37
N ALA A 113 3.23 -7.41 -6.60
CA ALA A 113 4.25 -8.10 -5.81
C ALA A 113 4.19 -7.69 -4.32
N GLY A 114 4.01 -6.40 -4.03
CA GLY A 114 3.86 -5.88 -2.68
C GLY A 114 2.63 -6.45 -1.96
N ILE A 115 1.49 -6.55 -2.64
CA ILE A 115 0.27 -7.16 -2.08
C ILE A 115 0.50 -8.64 -1.75
N VAL A 116 1.16 -9.40 -2.64
CA VAL A 116 1.50 -10.80 -2.39
C VAL A 116 2.40 -10.92 -1.15
N LEU A 117 3.43 -10.09 -1.04
CA LEU A 117 4.30 -10.07 0.14
C LEU A 117 3.50 -9.73 1.41
N CYS A 118 2.62 -8.74 1.36
CA CYS A 118 1.78 -8.36 2.50
C CYS A 118 0.80 -9.48 2.92
N LEU A 119 0.40 -10.36 2.01
CA LEU A 119 -0.40 -11.54 2.33
C LEU A 119 0.44 -12.67 2.93
N VAL A 120 1.68 -12.84 2.48
CA VAL A 120 2.55 -13.94 2.93
C VAL A 120 3.24 -13.63 4.27
N ILE A 121 3.68 -12.40 4.50
CA ILE A 121 4.42 -12.00 5.71
C ILE A 121 3.68 -12.37 7.01
N PRO A 122 2.38 -12.09 7.21
CA PRO A 122 1.70 -12.48 8.45
C PRO A 122 1.63 -13.98 8.68
N ILE A 123 1.60 -14.79 7.62
CA ILE A 123 1.63 -16.25 7.71
C ILE A 123 3.00 -16.72 8.22
N ILE A 124 4.08 -16.12 7.68
CA ILE A 124 5.45 -16.42 8.11
C ILE A 124 5.63 -16.03 9.57
N ILE A 125 5.25 -14.80 9.96
CA ILE A 125 5.40 -14.31 11.33
C ILE A 125 4.66 -15.19 12.34
N ARG A 126 3.46 -15.69 11.99
CA ARG A 126 2.72 -16.61 12.85
C ARG A 126 3.39 -17.97 13.08
N LYS A 127 4.16 -18.45 12.09
CA LYS A 127 4.88 -19.74 12.17
C LYS A 127 6.23 -19.63 12.87
N VAL A 128 6.86 -18.48 12.82
CA VAL A 128 8.22 -18.27 13.33
C VAL A 128 8.16 -17.59 14.70
N ARG A 129 7.99 -18.39 15.77
CA ARG A 129 8.03 -17.91 17.16
C ARG A 129 9.36 -17.25 17.55
N PHE A 130 10.41 -17.60 16.86
CA PHE A 130 11.77 -17.12 17.06
C PHE A 130 11.94 -15.61 16.79
N LEU A 131 11.06 -15.01 15.98
CA LEU A 131 11.11 -13.57 15.67
C LEU A 131 10.89 -12.67 16.91
N SER A 132 10.19 -13.13 17.95
CA SER A 132 9.97 -12.34 19.16
C SER A 132 11.21 -12.28 20.08
N GLU A 133 12.13 -13.24 19.95
CA GLU A 133 13.34 -13.27 20.79
C GLU A 133 14.44 -12.33 20.29
N TRP A 134 14.38 -11.91 19.03
CA TRP A 134 15.43 -11.13 18.36
C TRP A 134 15.23 -9.61 18.44
N ARG A 135 14.52 -9.12 19.44
CA ARG A 135 14.25 -7.69 19.64
C ARG A 135 15.53 -6.81 19.61
N ILE A 136 16.61 -7.28 20.25
CA ILE A 136 17.88 -6.55 20.30
C ILE A 136 18.55 -6.52 18.92
N LEU A 137 18.50 -7.66 18.20
CA LEU A 137 19.02 -7.75 16.84
C LEU A 137 18.31 -6.75 15.89
N TYR A 138 16.99 -6.62 15.98
CA TYR A 138 16.23 -5.64 15.20
C TYR A 138 16.66 -4.21 15.51
N GLY A 139 16.91 -3.88 16.78
CA GLY A 139 17.44 -2.58 17.19
C GLY A 139 18.81 -2.30 16.56
N ILE A 140 19.73 -3.26 16.66
CA ILE A 140 21.08 -3.15 16.07
C ILE A 140 21.00 -3.00 14.55
N VAL A 141 20.25 -3.85 13.87
CA VAL A 141 20.07 -3.79 12.39
C VAL A 141 19.48 -2.45 11.96
N GLY A 142 18.50 -1.94 12.71
CA GLY A 142 17.91 -0.62 12.42
C GLY A 142 18.93 0.51 12.53
N ILE A 143 19.72 0.55 13.63
CA ILE A 143 20.75 1.56 13.86
C ILE A 143 21.85 1.46 12.79
N VAL A 144 22.35 0.27 12.52
CA VAL A 144 23.39 0.03 11.51
C VAL A 144 22.91 0.44 10.11
N SER A 145 21.67 0.09 9.76
CA SER A 145 21.09 0.50 8.47
C SER A 145 21.00 2.00 8.30
N LEU A 146 20.64 2.74 9.36
CA LEU A 146 20.64 4.21 9.34
C LEU A 146 22.05 4.78 9.26
N ALA A 147 23.01 4.23 10.02
CA ALA A 147 24.41 4.67 9.98
C ALA A 147 25.02 4.48 8.57
N VAL A 148 24.73 3.35 7.90
CA VAL A 148 25.18 3.12 6.52
C VAL A 148 24.65 4.18 5.56
N VAL A 149 23.41 4.63 5.71
CA VAL A 149 22.84 5.70 4.87
C VAL A 149 23.60 7.01 5.04
N VAL A 150 24.00 7.35 6.26
CA VAL A 150 24.75 8.58 6.53
C VAL A 150 26.14 8.56 5.87
N VAL A 151 26.77 7.38 5.80
CA VAL A 151 28.13 7.22 5.26
C VAL A 151 28.13 7.05 3.73
N VAL A 152 27.18 6.27 3.18
CA VAL A 152 27.20 5.83 1.76
C VAL A 152 26.09 6.51 0.95
N GLY A 153 25.17 7.21 1.60
CA GLY A 153 24.00 7.79 0.93
C GLY A 153 24.38 8.89 -0.07
N SER A 154 23.82 8.83 -1.26
CA SER A 154 23.89 9.89 -2.25
C SER A 154 22.85 10.97 -1.97
N VAL A 155 23.24 12.24 -2.17
CA VAL A 155 22.32 13.37 -2.04
C VAL A 155 21.36 13.37 -3.23
N SER A 156 20.06 13.16 -2.96
CA SER A 156 19.01 13.29 -3.95
C SER A 156 18.00 14.32 -3.44
N TYR A 157 17.70 15.32 -4.28
CA TYR A 157 16.81 16.45 -3.91
C TYR A 157 17.19 17.18 -2.60
N GLY A 158 18.48 17.30 -2.31
CA GLY A 158 18.98 18.02 -1.13
C GLY A 158 18.99 17.21 0.17
N ALA A 159 18.67 15.93 0.15
CA ALA A 159 18.73 15.04 1.31
C ALA A 159 19.45 13.72 0.97
N MET A 160 20.20 13.17 1.93
CA MET A 160 20.80 11.83 1.83
C MET A 160 19.72 10.78 2.10
N LEU A 161 18.98 10.37 1.07
CA LEU A 161 17.80 9.52 1.23
C LEU A 161 18.02 8.06 0.81
N GLY A 162 19.06 7.77 0.03
CA GLY A 162 19.27 6.42 -0.48
C GLY A 162 20.45 6.28 -1.42
N PHE A 163 20.62 5.10 -1.98
CA PHE A 163 21.62 4.79 -2.98
C PHE A 163 20.99 4.02 -4.14
N THR A 164 21.53 4.22 -5.34
CA THR A 164 21.06 3.57 -6.55
C THR A 164 21.89 2.31 -6.80
N VAL A 165 21.26 1.14 -6.74
CA VAL A 165 21.90 -0.14 -7.08
C VAL A 165 21.21 -0.69 -8.33
N ALA A 166 21.97 -0.93 -9.37
CA ALA A 166 21.49 -1.48 -10.66
C ALA A 166 20.27 -0.71 -11.23
N GLY A 167 20.23 0.63 -11.09
CA GLY A 167 19.13 1.47 -11.59
C GLY A 167 17.86 1.48 -10.72
N ILE A 168 17.89 0.80 -9.57
CA ILE A 168 16.80 0.81 -8.58
C ILE A 168 17.24 1.71 -7.40
N ASN A 169 16.42 2.71 -7.10
CA ASN A 169 16.66 3.57 -5.96
C ASN A 169 16.19 2.88 -4.68
N ILE A 170 17.13 2.47 -3.83
CA ILE A 170 16.85 1.82 -2.56
C ILE A 170 16.95 2.89 -1.46
N GLN A 171 15.88 3.04 -0.70
CA GLN A 171 15.84 3.90 0.47
C GLN A 171 15.92 3.04 1.73
N PRO A 172 17.07 2.96 2.41
CA PRO A 172 17.19 2.16 3.63
C PRO A 172 16.23 2.58 4.74
N ALA A 173 15.83 3.84 4.77
CA ALA A 173 14.80 4.31 5.70
C ALA A 173 13.48 3.52 5.59
N GLU A 174 13.10 3.02 4.40
CA GLU A 174 11.92 2.17 4.23
C GLU A 174 12.12 0.79 4.88
N LEU A 175 13.33 0.22 4.78
CA LEU A 175 13.67 -1.04 5.45
C LEU A 175 13.69 -0.86 6.98
N VAL A 176 14.24 0.27 7.46
CA VAL A 176 14.26 0.57 8.90
C VAL A 176 12.87 0.68 9.49
N LYS A 177 11.89 1.22 8.77
CA LYS A 177 10.48 1.24 9.22
C LYS A 177 9.95 -0.17 9.50
N ILE A 178 10.25 -1.14 8.63
CA ILE A 178 9.83 -2.53 8.79
C ILE A 178 10.51 -3.13 10.04
N VAL A 179 11.82 -2.92 10.18
CA VAL A 179 12.59 -3.39 11.34
C VAL A 179 12.06 -2.78 12.63
N PHE A 180 11.73 -1.49 12.61
CA PHE A 180 11.17 -0.79 13.77
C PHE A 180 9.80 -1.32 14.19
N ILE A 181 8.94 -1.64 13.22
CA ILE A 181 7.63 -2.28 13.49
C ILE A 181 7.82 -3.66 14.11
N LEU A 182 8.77 -4.46 13.58
CA LEU A 182 9.09 -5.78 14.13
C LEU A 182 9.67 -5.68 15.55
N ALA A 183 10.56 -4.73 15.79
CA ALA A 183 11.12 -4.47 17.12
C ALA A 183 10.03 -4.05 18.13
N GLY A 184 9.12 -3.16 17.74
CA GLY A 184 7.98 -2.76 18.56
C GLY A 184 7.03 -3.91 18.87
N ALA A 185 6.72 -4.73 17.87
CA ALA A 185 5.87 -5.91 18.04
C ALA A 185 6.51 -7.01 18.90
N ALA A 186 7.86 -7.10 18.93
CA ALA A 186 8.59 -8.07 19.76
C ALA A 186 8.76 -7.61 21.21
N THR A 187 8.49 -6.33 21.51
CA THR A 187 8.60 -5.75 22.86
C THR A 187 7.26 -5.68 23.59
N LEU A 188 6.14 -5.80 22.88
CA LEU A 188 4.77 -5.88 23.42
C LEU A 188 4.40 -7.32 23.77
#